data_37780f25e14bee0323befc7121f1828e
#
_entry.id   37780f25e14bee0323befc7121f1828e
#
_cell.length_a   1.000
_cell.length_b   1.000
_cell.length_c   1.000
_cell.angle_alpha   90.00
_cell.angle_beta   90.00
_cell.angle_gamma   90.00
#
_symmetry.space_group_name_H-M   'P 1'
#
loop_
_entity.id
_entity.type
_entity.pdbx_description
1 polymer ?
#
loop_
_entity_poly.entity_id
_entity_poly.type
_entity_poly.pdbx_seq_one_letter_code
_entity_poly.pdbx_strand_id
1 'polypeptide(L)'
;MRTNPKKRQTGITLIGFLLLAVVFGIVGLAVLKIVPLYLERMRVGTVLEDLADELATGGNSAQSIKIALDSRFYVENLRPLQNDEYNIKRDGEGYLLTVNRESRELFLSDLWFVVVINEQVEINR
;
A
#
# COMPACT_ATOMS: atom_id res chain seq x y z
N MET A 1 48.63 -34.09 18.88
CA MET A 1 47.51 -33.42 19.53
C MET A 1 46.74 -32.57 18.54
N ARG A 2 45.48 -32.75 18.49
CA ARG A 2 44.65 -32.05 17.49
C ARG A 2 44.43 -30.62 17.92
N THR A 3 44.82 -29.71 17.09
CA THR A 3 44.33 -28.32 17.21
C THR A 3 42.84 -28.36 16.90
N ASN A 4 42.06 -27.71 17.73
CA ASN A 4 40.63 -27.67 17.56
C ASN A 4 40.27 -26.48 16.65
N PRO A 5 40.06 -26.72 15.34
CA PRO A 5 39.76 -25.61 14.42
C PRO A 5 38.41 -24.96 14.70
N LYS A 6 37.57 -25.60 15.49
CA LYS A 6 36.27 -25.07 15.84
C LYS A 6 36.36 -23.76 16.63
N LYS A 7 37.42 -23.58 17.44
CA LYS A 7 37.59 -22.33 18.21
C LYS A 7 37.83 -21.13 17.31
N ARG A 8 38.64 -21.29 16.24
CA ARG A 8 38.83 -20.20 15.25
C ARG A 8 37.57 -19.96 14.46
N GLN A 9 36.91 -21.02 14.04
CA GLN A 9 35.65 -20.94 13.31
C GLN A 9 34.54 -20.31 14.17
N THR A 10 34.57 -20.54 15.49
CA THR A 10 33.59 -19.96 16.40
C THR A 10 33.66 -18.44 16.40
N GLY A 11 34.89 -17.85 16.41
CA GLY A 11 35.06 -16.39 16.34
C GLY A 11 34.54 -15.80 15.03
N ILE A 12 34.88 -16.42 13.90
CA ILE A 12 34.40 -16.01 12.58
C ILE A 12 32.90 -16.21 12.49
N THR A 13 32.38 -17.30 13.01
CA THR A 13 30.95 -17.60 13.02
C THR A 13 30.18 -16.58 13.85
N LEU A 14 30.74 -16.14 14.98
CA LEU A 14 30.11 -15.11 15.80
C LEU A 14 29.99 -13.79 15.06
N ILE A 15 31.05 -13.35 14.37
CA ILE A 15 31.03 -12.15 13.54
C ILE A 15 30.03 -12.31 12.40
N GLY A 16 30.05 -13.46 11.72
CA GLY A 16 29.08 -13.79 10.67
C GLY A 16 27.65 -13.79 11.17
N PHE A 17 27.43 -14.35 12.35
CA PHE A 17 26.11 -14.34 12.99
C PHE A 17 25.64 -12.92 13.31
N LEU A 18 26.52 -12.08 13.85
CA LEU A 18 26.19 -10.69 14.12
C LEU A 18 25.85 -9.91 12.85
N LEU A 19 26.62 -10.12 11.77
CA LEU A 19 26.33 -9.51 10.49
C LEU A 19 24.98 -9.96 9.94
N LEU A 20 24.70 -11.25 10.01
CA LEU A 20 23.40 -11.78 9.61
C LEU A 20 22.27 -11.18 10.45
N ALA A 21 22.46 -11.08 11.76
CA ALA A 21 21.47 -10.48 12.65
C ALA A 21 21.16 -9.03 12.26
N VAL A 22 22.18 -8.26 11.93
CA VAL A 22 22.02 -6.88 11.48
C VAL A 22 21.27 -6.83 10.16
N VAL A 23 21.65 -7.66 9.20
CA VAL A 23 20.98 -7.72 7.89
C VAL A 23 19.51 -8.12 8.06
N PHE A 24 19.23 -9.17 8.81
CA PHE A 24 17.85 -9.60 9.07
C PHE A 24 17.05 -8.53 9.82
N GLY A 25 17.70 -7.82 10.74
CA GLY A 25 17.06 -6.71 11.44
C GLY A 25 16.64 -5.59 10.50
N ILE A 26 17.52 -5.19 9.59
CA ILE A 26 17.23 -4.15 8.59
C ILE A 26 16.12 -4.61 7.65
N VAL A 27 16.22 -5.84 7.13
CA VAL A 27 15.19 -6.40 6.24
C VAL A 27 13.85 -6.51 6.96
N GLY A 28 13.86 -6.97 8.22
CA GLY A 28 12.64 -7.06 9.03
C GLY A 28 11.98 -5.71 9.23
N LEU A 29 12.76 -4.67 9.54
CA LEU A 29 12.23 -3.32 9.66
C LEU A 29 11.66 -2.82 8.33
N ALA A 30 12.35 -3.09 7.23
CA ALA A 30 11.85 -2.72 5.91
C ALA A 30 10.51 -3.37 5.62
N VAL A 31 10.37 -4.67 5.88
CA VAL A 31 9.12 -5.41 5.70
C VAL A 31 8.02 -4.82 6.58
N LEU A 32 8.29 -4.57 7.85
CA LEU A 32 7.31 -3.99 8.77
C LEU A 32 6.84 -2.60 8.33
N LYS A 33 7.70 -1.84 7.67
CA LYS A 33 7.34 -0.51 7.17
C LYS A 33 6.60 -0.56 5.84
N ILE A 34 6.91 -1.54 5.00
CA ILE A 34 6.30 -1.68 3.67
C ILE A 34 4.92 -2.32 3.75
N VAL A 35 4.72 -3.31 4.64
CA VAL A 35 3.45 -4.05 4.73
C VAL A 35 2.24 -3.13 4.89
N PRO A 36 2.24 -2.12 5.79
CA PRO A 36 1.10 -1.21 5.88
C PRO A 36 0.81 -0.45 4.60
N LEU A 37 1.85 -0.08 3.84
CA LEU A 37 1.68 0.63 2.56
C LEU A 37 1.01 -0.25 1.51
N TYR A 38 1.40 -1.51 1.43
CA TYR A 38 0.78 -2.48 0.53
C TYR A 38 -0.66 -2.78 0.92
N LEU A 39 -0.94 -2.89 2.22
CA LEU A 39 -2.30 -3.10 2.70
C LEU A 39 -3.21 -1.93 2.35
N GLU A 40 -2.71 -0.70 2.45
CA GLU A 40 -3.47 0.48 2.03
C GLU A 40 -3.81 0.41 0.54
N ARG A 41 -2.83 0.04 -0.29
CA ARG A 41 -3.06 -0.14 -1.74
C ARG A 41 -4.13 -1.18 -2.02
N MET A 42 -4.06 -2.33 -1.36
CA MET A 42 -5.06 -3.38 -1.50
C MET A 42 -6.44 -2.93 -1.06
N ARG A 43 -6.52 -2.19 0.05
CA ARG A 43 -7.79 -1.66 0.55
C ARG A 43 -8.41 -0.68 -0.43
N VAL A 44 -7.60 0.20 -1.02
CA VAL A 44 -8.10 1.14 -2.04
C VAL A 44 -8.67 0.38 -3.23
N GLY A 45 -7.96 -0.62 -3.74
CA GLY A 45 -8.45 -1.46 -4.83
C GLY A 45 -9.76 -2.16 -4.48
N THR A 46 -9.85 -2.76 -3.30
CA THR A 46 -11.07 -3.43 -2.83
C THR A 46 -12.23 -2.45 -2.68
N VAL A 47 -11.98 -1.27 -2.13
CA VAL A 47 -13.00 -0.22 -1.98
C VAL A 47 -13.57 0.17 -3.34
N LEU A 48 -12.70 0.35 -4.34
CA LEU A 48 -13.16 0.70 -5.69
C LEU A 48 -13.98 -0.40 -6.33
N GLU A 49 -13.57 -1.66 -6.18
CA GLU A 49 -14.33 -2.80 -6.69
C GLU A 49 -15.70 -2.92 -6.01
N ASP A 50 -15.74 -2.82 -4.70
CA ASP A 50 -16.98 -2.85 -3.93
C ASP A 50 -17.89 -1.70 -4.30
N LEU A 51 -17.32 -0.52 -4.52
CA LEU A 51 -18.07 0.65 -4.96
C LEU A 51 -18.69 0.43 -6.34
N ALA A 52 -17.93 -0.13 -7.27
CA ALA A 52 -18.43 -0.45 -8.59
C ALA A 52 -19.58 -1.45 -8.53
N ASP A 53 -19.48 -2.47 -7.69
CA ASP A 53 -20.55 -3.46 -7.50
C ASP A 53 -21.78 -2.83 -6.84
N GLU A 54 -21.59 -1.99 -5.84
CA GLU A 54 -22.69 -1.29 -5.18
C GLU A 54 -23.45 -0.36 -6.12
N LEU A 55 -22.73 0.30 -7.02
CA LEU A 55 -23.30 1.25 -7.98
C LEU A 55 -23.60 0.62 -9.34
N ALA A 56 -23.53 -0.70 -9.46
CA ALA A 56 -23.74 -1.40 -10.72
C ALA A 56 -25.17 -1.27 -11.29
N THR A 57 -26.14 -0.93 -10.44
CA THR A 57 -27.53 -0.74 -10.85
C THR A 57 -27.76 0.50 -11.71
N GLY A 58 -26.79 1.39 -11.81
CA GLY A 58 -26.90 2.63 -12.57
C GLY A 58 -27.57 3.77 -11.81
N GLY A 59 -27.95 4.81 -12.50
CA GLY A 59 -28.55 6.01 -11.87
C GLY A 59 -27.56 6.85 -11.10
N ASN A 60 -26.29 6.79 -11.43
CA ASN A 60 -25.22 7.47 -10.73
C ASN A 60 -24.87 8.80 -11.40
N SER A 61 -24.48 9.78 -10.58
CA SER A 61 -23.87 11.02 -11.03
C SER A 61 -22.45 11.11 -10.48
N ALA A 62 -21.64 12.01 -11.02
CA ALA A 62 -20.28 12.22 -10.51
C ALA A 62 -20.29 12.56 -9.02
N GLN A 63 -21.25 13.36 -8.57
CA GLN A 63 -21.37 13.76 -7.17
C GLN A 63 -21.77 12.58 -6.28
N SER A 64 -22.71 11.73 -6.72
CA SER A 64 -23.12 10.56 -5.95
C SER A 64 -21.97 9.56 -5.82
N ILE A 65 -21.17 9.40 -6.87
CA ILE A 65 -19.98 8.54 -6.84
C ILE A 65 -18.96 9.09 -5.83
N LYS A 66 -18.72 10.38 -5.83
CA LYS A 66 -17.81 11.02 -4.88
C LYS A 66 -18.26 10.81 -3.44
N ILE A 67 -19.53 11.01 -3.15
CA ILE A 67 -20.10 10.84 -1.80
C ILE A 67 -19.95 9.39 -1.35
N ALA A 68 -20.26 8.44 -2.22
CA ALA A 68 -20.11 7.02 -1.92
C ALA A 68 -18.65 6.64 -1.68
N LEU A 69 -17.73 7.18 -2.48
CA LEU A 69 -16.29 6.96 -2.33
C LEU A 69 -15.76 7.48 -1.01
N ASP A 70 -16.13 8.69 -0.63
CA ASP A 70 -15.73 9.28 0.65
C ASP A 70 -16.27 8.48 1.83
N SER A 71 -17.51 8.00 1.74
CA SER A 71 -18.12 7.15 2.78
C SER A 71 -17.38 5.83 2.93
N ARG A 72 -17.00 5.20 1.83
CA ARG A 72 -16.25 3.95 1.84
C ARG A 72 -14.86 4.13 2.45
N PHE A 73 -14.18 5.20 2.09
CA PHE A 73 -12.87 5.50 2.67
C PHE A 73 -12.97 5.73 4.18
N TYR A 74 -14.00 6.42 4.62
CA TYR A 74 -14.23 6.62 6.04
C TYR A 74 -14.46 5.31 6.79
N VAL A 75 -15.29 4.43 6.25
CA VAL A 75 -15.61 3.14 6.87
C VAL A 75 -14.37 2.24 6.96
N GLU A 76 -13.52 2.28 5.95
CA GLU A 76 -12.29 1.47 5.90
C GLU A 76 -11.12 2.11 6.63
N ASN A 77 -11.33 3.22 7.33
CA ASN A 77 -10.27 3.98 8.02
C ASN A 77 -9.15 4.42 7.10
N LEU A 78 -9.46 4.67 5.84
CA LEU A 78 -8.52 5.23 4.90
C LEU A 78 -8.54 6.75 4.99
N ARG A 79 -7.38 7.36 4.77
CA ARG A 79 -7.28 8.81 4.73
C ARG A 79 -8.17 9.37 3.62
N PRO A 80 -8.97 10.42 3.89
CA PRO A 80 -9.82 11.01 2.86
C PRO A 80 -9.03 11.43 1.62
N LEU A 81 -9.62 11.25 0.45
CA LEU A 81 -9.02 11.66 -0.81
C LEU A 81 -9.09 13.18 -0.96
N GLN A 82 -7.98 13.76 -1.38
CA GLN A 82 -7.91 15.15 -1.78
C GLN A 82 -8.36 15.31 -3.23
N ASN A 83 -8.69 16.53 -3.63
CA ASN A 83 -9.22 16.78 -4.97
C ASN A 83 -8.28 16.38 -6.11
N ASP A 84 -6.97 16.38 -5.87
CA ASP A 84 -5.97 15.97 -6.85
C ASP A 84 -5.66 14.47 -6.83
N GLU A 85 -6.20 13.73 -5.85
CA GLU A 85 -5.95 12.30 -5.70
C GLU A 85 -6.98 11.43 -6.39
N TYR A 86 -8.08 11.99 -6.87
CA TYR A 86 -9.08 11.23 -7.62
C TYR A 86 -9.60 12.02 -8.82
N ASN A 87 -10.12 11.30 -9.77
CA ASN A 87 -10.72 11.88 -10.97
C ASN A 87 -11.91 11.02 -11.41
N ILE A 88 -13.02 11.67 -11.65
CA ILE A 88 -14.23 11.02 -12.16
C ILE A 88 -14.49 11.57 -13.56
N LYS A 89 -14.27 10.73 -14.57
CA LYS A 89 -14.50 11.08 -15.97
C LYS A 89 -15.67 10.32 -16.52
N ARG A 90 -16.42 10.98 -17.36
CA ARG A 90 -17.47 10.33 -18.13
C ARG A 90 -16.82 9.52 -19.25
N ASP A 91 -17.14 8.23 -19.31
CA ASP A 91 -16.59 7.30 -20.28
C ASP A 91 -17.74 6.49 -20.90
N GLY A 92 -18.10 6.83 -22.13
CA GLY A 92 -19.23 6.19 -22.81
C GLY A 92 -20.53 6.31 -22.03
N GLU A 93 -21.11 5.19 -21.65
CA GLU A 93 -22.36 5.11 -20.88
C GLU A 93 -22.12 5.12 -19.36
N GLY A 94 -20.89 5.20 -18.93
CA GLY A 94 -20.54 5.13 -17.52
C GLY A 94 -19.57 6.22 -17.11
N TYR A 95 -18.98 6.01 -15.94
CA TYR A 95 -17.93 6.88 -15.39
C TYR A 95 -16.69 6.05 -15.16
N LEU A 96 -15.54 6.67 -15.42
CA LEU A 96 -14.25 6.10 -15.06
C LEU A 96 -13.75 6.83 -13.80
N LEU A 97 -13.68 6.10 -12.69
CA LEU A 97 -13.14 6.60 -11.44
C LEU A 97 -11.69 6.18 -11.33
N THR A 98 -10.80 7.16 -11.24
CA THR A 98 -9.37 6.93 -11.07
C THR A 98 -8.94 7.49 -9.72
N VAL A 99 -8.21 6.70 -8.95
CA VAL A 99 -7.61 7.12 -7.69
C VAL A 99 -6.10 7.02 -7.84
N ASN A 100 -5.41 8.12 -7.59
CA ASN A 100 -3.96 8.20 -7.65
C ASN A 100 -3.45 8.83 -6.37
N ARG A 101 -2.78 8.03 -5.55
CA ARG A 101 -2.31 8.43 -4.24
C ARG A 101 -0.91 7.88 -4.00
N GLU A 102 -0.08 8.64 -3.32
CA GLU A 102 1.20 8.18 -2.83
C GLU A 102 1.14 7.99 -1.32
N SER A 103 1.52 6.80 -0.86
CA SER A 103 1.70 6.51 0.55
C SER A 103 3.19 6.50 0.87
N ARG A 104 3.58 7.25 1.89
CA ARG A 104 4.99 7.39 2.29
C ARG A 104 5.16 6.94 3.72
N GLU A 105 6.25 6.24 3.96
CA GLU A 105 6.64 5.81 5.30
C GLU A 105 8.13 6.08 5.50
N LEU A 106 8.45 6.73 6.60
CA LEU A 106 9.83 7.00 6.95
C LEU A 106 10.50 5.72 7.43
N PHE A 107 11.58 5.31 6.75
CA PHE A 107 12.34 4.13 7.12
C PHE A 107 13.56 4.48 7.99
N LEU A 108 14.43 5.35 7.47
CA LEU A 108 15.58 5.90 8.20
C LEU A 108 15.53 7.41 8.04
N SER A 109 16.39 8.14 8.73
CA SER A 109 16.28 9.60 8.85
C SER A 109 15.98 10.35 7.55
N ASP A 110 16.59 9.93 6.44
CA ASP A 110 16.36 10.56 5.13
C ASP A 110 15.81 9.58 4.08
N LEU A 111 15.60 8.32 4.46
CA LEU A 111 15.12 7.29 3.55
C LEU A 111 13.64 7.03 3.77
N TRP A 112 12.86 7.21 2.70
CA TRP A 112 11.42 7.03 2.71
C TRP A 112 11.02 5.89 1.79
N PHE A 113 10.07 5.07 2.22
CA PHE A 113 9.36 4.17 1.33
C PHE A 113 8.16 4.89 0.77
N VAL A 114 8.00 4.81 -0.55
CA VAL A 114 6.88 5.41 -1.27
C VAL A 114 6.19 4.32 -2.06
N VAL A 115 4.89 4.16 -1.83
CA VAL A 115 4.04 3.28 -2.62
C VAL A 115 3.05 4.14 -3.37
N VAL A 116 3.08 4.05 -4.70
CA VAL A 116 2.13 4.75 -5.55
C VAL A 116 0.89 3.87 -5.73
N ILE A 117 -0.25 4.41 -5.36
CA ILE A 117 -1.54 3.76 -5.53
C ILE A 117 -2.19 4.38 -6.76
N ASN A 118 -2.34 3.59 -7.81
CA ASN A 118 -3.00 4.01 -9.03
C ASN A 118 -4.02 2.95 -9.40
N GLU A 119 -5.25 3.15 -8.96
CA GLU A 119 -6.35 2.24 -9.18
C GLU A 119 -7.46 2.94 -9.96
N GLN A 120 -8.10 2.20 -10.83
CA GLN A 120 -9.24 2.72 -11.59
C GLN A 120 -10.34 1.68 -11.69
N VAL A 121 -11.57 2.16 -11.78
CA VAL A 121 -12.73 1.30 -11.91
C VAL A 121 -13.77 1.99 -12.76
N GLU A 122 -14.51 1.21 -13.55
CA GLU A 122 -15.64 1.70 -14.31
C GLU A 122 -16.91 1.57 -13.48
N ILE A 123 -17.71 2.63 -13.46
CA ILE A 123 -18.98 2.66 -12.74
C ILE A 123 -20.10 2.93 -13.72
N ASN A 124 -21.15 2.13 -13.68
CA ASN A 124 -22.32 2.31 -14.52
C ASN A 124 -23.01 3.64 -14.20
N ARG A 125 -23.46 4.26 -15.26
CA ARG A 125 -24.16 5.53 -15.18
C ARG A 125 -25.62 5.40 -14.75
#